data_56342942c46736925a22d0c7cf627453
#
_entry.id   56342942c46736925a22d0c7cf627453
#
_cell.length_a   1.000
_cell.length_b   1.000
_cell.length_c   1.000
_cell.angle_alpha   90.00
_cell.angle_beta   90.00
_cell.angle_gamma   90.00
#
_symmetry.space_group_name_H-M   'P 1'
#
loop_
_entity.id
_entity.type
_entity.pdbx_description
1 polymer ?
#
loop_
_entity_poly.entity_id
_entity_poly.type
_entity_poly.pdbx_seq_one_letter_code
_entity_poly.pdbx_strand_id
1 'polypeptide(L)'
;WRKHRKDTIMKKFTSRGANLLRHILVHDGIHDSGCSLKVYRKECFEHITLYGEQHRFIPAILKIKGFRVGEVVVNHRPRTAGKTKYNWKRTIKGFVDMISVWFWNKYSTRPLHLLGGMGFVFLLLGGGCGIWSVVLFCEGRKMSNNIFPPLLTVFFIIIGMLLFIFGLMSEILVKTYYGIHVDSSYSVKEI
;
A
#
# COMPACT_ATOMS: atom_id res chain seq x y z
N TRP A 1 -24.56 -10.25 -2.44
CA TRP A 1 -23.59 -10.83 -3.38
C TRP A 1 -23.57 -10.02 -4.69
N ARG A 2 -22.40 -9.80 -5.27
CA ARG A 2 -22.19 -9.01 -6.51
C ARG A 2 -22.86 -9.58 -7.77
N LYS A 3 -23.30 -10.84 -7.76
CA LYS A 3 -23.91 -11.51 -8.93
C LYS A 3 -25.18 -10.82 -9.45
N HIS A 4 -25.92 -10.12 -8.59
CA HIS A 4 -27.18 -9.47 -8.96
C HIS A 4 -27.06 -7.95 -9.20
N ARG A 5 -25.84 -7.40 -9.22
CA ARG A 5 -25.63 -5.97 -9.41
C ARG A 5 -25.64 -5.62 -10.90
N LYS A 6 -26.61 -4.81 -11.33
CA LYS A 6 -26.70 -4.24 -12.69
C LYS A 6 -25.74 -3.05 -12.85
N ASP A 7 -24.42 -3.32 -12.84
CA ASP A 7 -23.42 -2.29 -13.06
C ASP A 7 -22.91 -2.31 -14.50
N THR A 8 -22.56 -1.12 -15.03
CA THR A 8 -21.93 -0.95 -16.36
C THR A 8 -20.62 -1.73 -16.44
N ILE A 9 -20.30 -2.30 -17.61
CA ILE A 9 -19.14 -3.18 -17.85
C ILE A 9 -17.83 -2.54 -17.35
N MET A 10 -17.65 -1.25 -17.58
CA MET A 10 -16.47 -0.49 -17.16
C MET A 10 -16.34 -0.39 -15.63
N LYS A 11 -17.47 -0.25 -14.90
CA LYS A 11 -17.50 -0.30 -13.43
C LYS A 11 -17.19 -1.69 -12.88
N LYS A 12 -17.60 -2.75 -13.60
CA LYS A 12 -17.27 -4.13 -13.23
C LYS A 12 -15.78 -4.39 -13.34
N PHE A 13 -15.14 -3.88 -14.40
CA PHE A 13 -13.69 -4.07 -14.62
C PHE A 13 -12.85 -3.32 -13.57
N THR A 14 -13.11 -2.03 -13.34
CA THR A 14 -12.41 -1.23 -12.33
C THR A 14 -12.66 -1.77 -10.91
N SER A 15 -13.87 -2.23 -10.62
CA SER A 15 -14.23 -2.83 -9.34
C SER A 15 -13.57 -4.21 -9.12
N ARG A 16 -13.38 -5.01 -10.19
CA ARG A 16 -12.64 -6.29 -10.10
C ARG A 16 -11.15 -6.05 -9.86
N GLY A 17 -10.54 -5.11 -10.60
CA GLY A 17 -9.14 -4.73 -10.40
C GLY A 17 -8.87 -4.19 -9.00
N ALA A 18 -9.70 -3.28 -8.51
CA ALA A 18 -9.60 -2.75 -7.15
C ALA A 18 -9.77 -3.83 -6.07
N ASN A 19 -10.65 -4.81 -6.28
CA ASN A 19 -10.83 -5.93 -5.35
C ASN A 19 -9.66 -6.89 -5.37
N LEU A 20 -9.14 -7.20 -6.55
CA LEU A 20 -7.97 -8.08 -6.68
C LEU A 20 -6.76 -7.44 -5.95
N LEU A 21 -6.50 -6.16 -6.19
CA LEU A 21 -5.46 -5.42 -5.50
C LEU A 21 -5.68 -5.38 -3.99
N ARG A 22 -6.93 -5.16 -3.55
CA ARG A 22 -7.27 -5.19 -2.12
C ARG A 22 -7.03 -6.58 -1.52
N HIS A 23 -7.40 -7.63 -2.23
CA HIS A 23 -7.18 -9.00 -1.76
C HIS A 23 -5.70 -9.32 -1.62
N ILE A 24 -4.86 -8.83 -2.55
CA ILE A 24 -3.41 -9.01 -2.54
C ILE A 24 -2.75 -8.15 -1.45
N LEU A 25 -3.16 -6.88 -1.32
CA LEU A 25 -2.51 -5.93 -0.43
C LEU A 25 -3.00 -6.02 1.02
N VAL A 26 -4.29 -6.21 1.24
CA VAL A 26 -4.90 -6.07 2.57
C VAL A 26 -5.25 -7.42 3.21
N HIS A 27 -5.43 -8.49 2.43
CA HIS A 27 -5.72 -9.87 2.88
C HIS A 27 -6.88 -9.97 3.90
N ASP A 28 -7.87 -9.07 3.80
CA ASP A 28 -8.96 -8.98 4.77
C ASP A 28 -10.00 -10.11 4.67
N GLY A 29 -10.02 -10.85 3.56
CA GLY A 29 -10.95 -11.96 3.33
C GLY A 29 -12.39 -11.53 3.09
N ILE A 30 -12.66 -10.22 2.90
CA ILE A 30 -13.99 -9.66 2.70
C ILE A 30 -14.31 -9.60 1.21
N HIS A 31 -15.47 -10.13 0.82
CA HIS A 31 -15.91 -10.15 -0.58
C HIS A 31 -16.43 -8.80 -1.07
N ASP A 32 -17.16 -8.05 -0.26
CA ASP A 32 -17.70 -6.74 -0.62
C ASP A 32 -17.50 -5.68 0.47
N SER A 33 -16.38 -4.96 0.41
CA SER A 33 -16.11 -3.83 1.31
C SER A 33 -16.91 -2.58 0.97
N GLY A 34 -17.53 -2.54 -0.22
CA GLY A 34 -18.32 -1.40 -0.70
C GLY A 34 -19.70 -1.30 -0.07
N CYS A 35 -20.15 -2.30 0.69
CA CYS A 35 -21.40 -2.26 1.41
C CYS A 35 -21.30 -1.24 2.55
N SER A 36 -22.31 -0.35 2.64
CA SER A 36 -22.39 0.67 3.70
C SER A 36 -22.92 0.11 5.02
N LEU A 37 -23.61 -1.04 4.98
CA LEU A 37 -24.12 -1.68 6.19
C LEU A 37 -22.99 -2.43 6.88
N LYS A 38 -22.57 -1.92 8.03
CA LYS A 38 -21.49 -2.47 8.86
C LYS A 38 -21.90 -2.35 10.31
N VAL A 39 -21.70 -3.41 11.07
CA VAL A 39 -21.97 -3.47 12.50
C VAL A 39 -20.69 -3.83 13.22
N TYR A 40 -20.38 -3.10 14.27
CA TYR A 40 -19.18 -3.29 15.07
C TYR A 40 -19.53 -3.31 16.55
N ARG A 41 -18.78 -4.05 17.35
CA ARG A 41 -18.82 -3.92 18.80
C ARG A 41 -18.06 -2.67 19.22
N LYS A 42 -18.50 -1.98 20.25
CA LYS A 42 -17.87 -0.76 20.75
C LYS A 42 -16.40 -0.99 21.16
N GLU A 43 -16.15 -2.10 21.80
CA GLU A 43 -14.81 -2.53 22.27
C GLU A 43 -13.76 -2.56 21.13
N CYS A 44 -14.21 -2.79 19.90
CA CYS A 44 -13.31 -2.80 18.73
C CYS A 44 -12.64 -1.44 18.46
N PHE A 45 -13.19 -0.34 18.99
CA PHE A 45 -12.70 1.02 18.74
C PHE A 45 -11.94 1.63 19.91
N GLU A 46 -11.89 0.99 21.08
CA GLU A 46 -11.23 1.52 22.28
C GLU A 46 -9.73 1.78 22.07
N HIS A 47 -9.09 1.00 21.16
CA HIS A 47 -7.66 1.10 20.87
C HIS A 47 -7.37 1.36 19.38
N ILE A 48 -8.32 1.99 18.66
CA ILE A 48 -8.16 2.28 17.24
C ILE A 48 -8.35 3.76 16.99
N THR A 49 -7.29 4.42 16.55
CA THR A 49 -7.33 5.76 15.98
C THR A 49 -7.41 5.65 14.47
N LEU A 50 -8.45 6.22 13.88
CA LEU A 50 -8.64 6.26 12.44
C LEU A 50 -8.19 7.61 11.89
N TYR A 51 -7.33 7.59 10.89
CA TYR A 51 -6.83 8.79 10.22
C TYR A 51 -7.38 8.87 8.78
N GLY A 52 -7.80 10.06 8.37
CA GLY A 52 -8.24 10.33 7.00
C GLY A 52 -9.37 9.42 6.50
N GLU A 53 -9.20 8.84 5.33
CA GLU A 53 -10.21 7.99 4.68
C GLU A 53 -10.17 6.50 5.12
N GLN A 54 -9.47 6.19 6.21
CA GLN A 54 -9.33 4.80 6.72
C GLN A 54 -10.68 4.17 7.14
N HIS A 55 -11.73 4.98 7.31
CA HIS A 55 -13.09 4.48 7.57
C HIS A 55 -13.57 3.43 6.55
N ARG A 56 -13.01 3.40 5.34
CA ARG A 56 -13.31 2.39 4.30
C ARG A 56 -12.68 1.04 4.60
N PHE A 57 -11.61 1.03 5.37
CA PHE A 57 -10.79 -0.14 5.64
C PHE A 57 -10.91 -0.63 7.08
N ILE A 58 -11.90 -0.12 7.86
CA ILE A 58 -12.12 -0.53 9.25
C ILE A 58 -12.12 -2.06 9.43
N PRO A 59 -12.84 -2.86 8.61
CA PRO A 59 -12.81 -4.31 8.79
C PRO A 59 -11.42 -4.91 8.60
N ALA A 60 -10.63 -4.37 7.68
CA ALA A 60 -9.26 -4.81 7.47
C ALA A 60 -8.37 -4.46 8.66
N ILE A 61 -8.48 -3.23 9.18
CA ILE A 61 -7.74 -2.76 10.36
C ILE A 61 -8.09 -3.61 11.59
N LEU A 62 -9.37 -3.91 11.79
CA LEU A 62 -9.83 -4.77 12.87
C LEU A 62 -9.27 -6.18 12.76
N LYS A 63 -9.26 -6.75 11.55
CA LYS A 63 -8.69 -8.09 11.32
C LYS A 63 -7.19 -8.12 11.61
N ILE A 64 -6.45 -7.08 11.22
CA ILE A 64 -5.02 -6.93 11.52
C ILE A 64 -4.78 -6.89 13.03
N LYS A 65 -5.67 -6.24 13.79
CA LYS A 65 -5.63 -6.21 15.25
C LYS A 65 -6.14 -7.49 15.94
N GLY A 66 -6.42 -8.55 15.17
CA GLY A 66 -6.80 -9.86 15.69
C GLY A 66 -8.31 -10.07 15.93
N PHE A 67 -9.15 -9.08 15.61
CA PHE A 67 -10.60 -9.25 15.73
C PHE A 67 -11.15 -10.18 14.64
N ARG A 68 -12.17 -10.97 15.00
CA ARG A 68 -12.87 -11.81 14.03
C ARG A 68 -13.84 -10.96 13.22
N VAL A 69 -13.67 -11.00 11.90
CA VAL A 69 -14.53 -10.28 10.94
C VAL A 69 -15.34 -11.32 10.16
N GLY A 70 -16.66 -11.17 10.13
CA GLY A 70 -17.57 -12.03 9.39
C GLY A 70 -18.40 -11.23 8.37
N GLU A 71 -18.98 -11.93 7.41
CA GLU A 71 -19.88 -11.37 6.42
C GLU A 71 -21.24 -12.05 6.50
N VAL A 72 -22.28 -11.25 6.41
CA VAL A 72 -23.68 -11.74 6.32
C VAL A 72 -24.27 -11.27 5.02
N VAL A 73 -24.97 -12.16 4.32
CA VAL A 73 -25.66 -11.83 3.06
C VAL A 73 -26.86 -10.96 3.37
N VAL A 74 -26.89 -9.77 2.77
CA VAL A 74 -28.00 -8.83 2.92
C VAL A 74 -28.68 -8.55 1.58
N ASN A 75 -29.97 -8.25 1.61
CA ASN A 75 -30.73 -7.91 0.41
C ASN A 75 -30.36 -6.50 -0.05
N HIS A 76 -29.79 -6.40 -1.25
CA HIS A 76 -29.43 -5.12 -1.85
C HIS A 76 -30.62 -4.54 -2.62
N ARG A 77 -31.19 -3.45 -2.11
CA ARG A 77 -32.25 -2.72 -2.82
C ARG A 77 -31.65 -1.72 -3.81
N PRO A 78 -32.22 -1.59 -5.02
CA PRO A 78 -31.78 -0.56 -5.96
C PRO A 78 -32.08 0.82 -5.36
N ARG A 79 -31.21 1.79 -5.69
CA ARG A 79 -31.40 3.16 -5.24
C ARG A 79 -32.61 3.77 -5.89
N THR A 80 -33.54 4.27 -5.08
CA THR A 80 -34.80 4.88 -5.54
C THR A 80 -34.65 6.35 -5.94
N ALA A 81 -33.65 7.08 -5.39
CA ALA A 81 -33.41 8.49 -5.67
C ALA A 81 -31.91 8.82 -5.70
N GLY A 82 -31.54 9.89 -6.42
CA GLY A 82 -30.21 10.45 -6.48
C GLY A 82 -29.31 9.89 -7.59
N LYS A 83 -28.39 10.72 -8.09
CA LYS A 83 -27.37 10.36 -9.11
C LYS A 83 -26.09 9.84 -8.42
N THR A 84 -25.41 8.85 -9.03
CA THR A 84 -24.15 8.34 -8.53
C THR A 84 -23.05 9.39 -8.70
N LYS A 85 -22.48 9.88 -7.60
CA LYS A 85 -21.30 10.77 -7.60
C LYS A 85 -19.99 9.97 -7.78
N TYR A 86 -19.99 8.96 -8.69
CA TYR A 86 -18.80 8.18 -8.95
C TYR A 86 -17.89 8.96 -9.90
N ASN A 87 -16.78 9.47 -9.40
CA ASN A 87 -15.79 10.20 -10.18
C ASN A 87 -14.48 9.41 -10.21
N TRP A 88 -13.75 9.45 -11.34
CA TRP A 88 -12.43 8.84 -11.52
C TRP A 88 -11.42 9.27 -10.44
N LYS A 89 -11.45 10.55 -10.02
CA LYS A 89 -10.64 11.07 -8.90
C LYS A 89 -10.83 10.27 -7.61
N ARG A 90 -12.04 9.78 -7.35
CA ARG A 90 -12.35 8.96 -6.17
C ARG A 90 -11.73 7.56 -6.25
N THR A 91 -11.58 7.03 -7.45
CA THR A 91 -10.92 5.72 -7.66
C THR A 91 -9.42 5.83 -7.38
N ILE A 92 -8.77 6.88 -7.90
CA ILE A 92 -7.35 7.14 -7.64
C ILE A 92 -7.11 7.35 -6.15
N LYS A 93 -7.92 8.19 -5.50
CA LYS A 93 -7.82 8.41 -4.05
C LYS A 93 -7.97 7.11 -3.27
N GLY A 94 -8.97 6.29 -3.59
CA GLY A 94 -9.15 4.97 -2.94
C GLY A 94 -7.99 4.00 -3.17
N PHE A 95 -7.30 4.10 -4.32
CA PHE A 95 -6.10 3.32 -4.60
C PHE A 95 -4.92 3.76 -3.71
N VAL A 96 -4.70 5.07 -3.60
CA VAL A 96 -3.65 5.63 -2.72
C VAL A 96 -3.93 5.27 -1.26
N ASP A 97 -5.19 5.39 -0.81
CA ASP A 97 -5.60 5.01 0.55
C ASP A 97 -5.32 3.52 0.82
N MET A 98 -5.55 2.66 -0.17
CA MET A 98 -5.29 1.21 -0.06
C MET A 98 -3.79 0.91 0.06
N ILE A 99 -2.95 1.59 -0.72
CA ILE A 99 -1.48 1.48 -0.59
C ILE A 99 -1.05 1.95 0.80
N SER A 100 -1.62 3.05 1.29
CA SER A 100 -1.35 3.56 2.63
C SER A 100 -1.67 2.54 3.71
N VAL A 101 -2.86 1.92 3.67
CA VAL A 101 -3.24 0.88 4.64
C VAL A 101 -2.32 -0.34 4.55
N TRP A 102 -1.96 -0.78 3.35
CA TRP A 102 -1.01 -1.87 3.15
C TRP A 102 0.37 -1.54 3.72
N PHE A 103 0.88 -0.34 3.44
CA PHE A 103 2.16 0.12 3.96
C PHE A 103 2.16 0.14 5.50
N TRP A 104 1.14 0.74 6.10
CA TRP A 104 0.98 0.78 7.55
C TRP A 104 0.87 -0.62 8.17
N ASN A 105 0.13 -1.52 7.54
CA ASN A 105 -0.02 -2.88 8.04
C ASN A 105 1.31 -3.66 8.04
N LYS A 106 2.07 -3.55 6.98
CA LYS A 106 3.24 -4.41 6.75
C LYS A 106 4.56 -3.78 7.19
N TYR A 107 4.68 -2.46 7.04
CA TYR A 107 5.96 -1.77 7.18
C TYR A 107 5.96 -0.63 8.22
N SER A 108 4.86 -0.42 8.96
CA SER A 108 4.79 0.65 9.98
C SER A 108 5.86 0.53 11.06
N THR A 109 6.25 -0.69 11.41
CA THR A 109 7.28 -0.95 12.43
C THR A 109 8.68 -1.12 11.84
N ARG A 110 8.80 -1.40 10.54
CA ARG A 110 10.08 -1.69 9.87
C ARG A 110 10.13 -1.12 8.45
N PRO A 111 10.05 0.20 8.28
CA PRO A 111 10.03 0.84 6.96
C PRO A 111 11.34 0.65 6.17
N LEU A 112 12.47 0.46 6.87
CA LEU A 112 13.76 0.19 6.24
C LEU A 112 13.75 -1.07 5.38
N HIS A 113 12.97 -2.10 5.75
CA HIS A 113 12.92 -3.33 4.95
C HIS A 113 12.33 -3.10 3.57
N LEU A 114 11.36 -2.19 3.43
CA LEU A 114 10.80 -1.84 2.12
C LEU A 114 11.72 -0.89 1.36
N LEU A 115 12.00 0.27 1.94
CA LEU A 115 12.75 1.33 1.26
C LEU A 115 14.21 0.94 1.05
N GLY A 116 14.84 0.35 2.06
CA GLY A 116 16.21 -0.14 1.96
C GLY A 116 16.36 -1.32 1.00
N GLY A 117 15.39 -2.24 0.99
CA GLY A 117 15.34 -3.34 0.01
C GLY A 117 15.23 -2.83 -1.42
N MET A 118 14.32 -1.88 -1.68
CA MET A 118 14.23 -1.21 -2.99
C MET A 118 15.54 -0.47 -3.33
N GLY A 119 16.09 0.28 -2.36
CA GLY A 119 17.38 0.98 -2.54
C GLY A 119 18.50 0.03 -2.93
N PHE A 120 18.58 -1.12 -2.28
CA PHE A 120 19.59 -2.14 -2.60
C PHE A 120 19.43 -2.70 -4.04
N VAL A 121 18.19 -2.95 -4.48
CA VAL A 121 17.95 -3.37 -5.87
C VAL A 121 18.41 -2.32 -6.87
N PHE A 122 18.12 -1.03 -6.61
CA PHE A 122 18.58 0.06 -7.47
C PHE A 122 20.13 0.19 -7.47
N LEU A 123 20.79 -0.03 -6.33
CA LEU A 123 22.25 -0.05 -6.26
C LEU A 123 22.85 -1.20 -7.08
N LEU A 124 22.25 -2.39 -7.05
CA LEU A 124 22.68 -3.51 -7.89
C LEU A 124 22.49 -3.22 -9.38
N LEU A 125 21.37 -2.61 -9.77
CA LEU A 125 21.14 -2.19 -11.16
C LEU A 125 22.16 -1.13 -11.59
N GLY A 126 22.45 -0.16 -10.72
CA GLY A 126 23.48 0.84 -10.95
C GLY A 126 24.86 0.23 -11.13
N GLY A 127 25.24 -0.72 -10.26
CA GLY A 127 26.48 -1.48 -10.39
C GLY A 127 26.57 -2.25 -11.70
N GLY A 128 25.50 -2.94 -12.12
CA GLY A 128 25.43 -3.63 -13.40
C GLY A 128 25.61 -2.70 -14.60
N CYS A 129 24.91 -1.55 -14.60
CA CYS A 129 25.08 -0.52 -15.64
C CYS A 129 26.52 0.07 -15.63
N GLY A 130 27.12 0.20 -14.45
CA GLY A 130 28.49 0.66 -14.29
C GLY A 130 29.49 -0.31 -14.92
N ILE A 131 29.38 -1.60 -14.62
CA ILE A 131 30.20 -2.65 -15.23
C ILE A 131 30.01 -2.63 -16.75
N TRP A 132 28.79 -2.55 -17.24
CA TRP A 132 28.52 -2.43 -18.66
C TRP A 132 29.19 -1.21 -19.30
N SER A 133 29.16 -0.06 -18.65
CA SER A 133 29.88 1.16 -19.10
C SER A 133 31.37 0.95 -19.21
N VAL A 134 31.98 0.28 -18.22
CA VAL A 134 33.42 -0.03 -18.20
C VAL A 134 33.80 -0.98 -19.35
N VAL A 135 33.00 -2.02 -19.58
CA VAL A 135 33.23 -2.97 -20.69
C VAL A 135 33.22 -2.26 -22.03
N LEU A 136 32.21 -1.40 -22.28
CA LEU A 136 32.15 -0.62 -23.53
C LEU A 136 33.36 0.32 -23.70
N PHE A 137 33.85 0.87 -22.62
CA PHE A 137 35.06 1.70 -22.64
C PHE A 137 36.30 0.87 -22.98
N CYS A 138 36.47 -0.32 -22.38
CA CYS A 138 37.56 -1.24 -22.69
C CYS A 138 37.53 -1.76 -24.13
N GLU A 139 36.37 -1.88 -24.76
CA GLU A 139 36.20 -2.19 -26.19
C GLU A 139 36.60 -1.03 -27.13
N GLY A 140 37.06 0.09 -26.60
CA GLY A 140 37.50 1.26 -27.37
C GLY A 140 36.33 2.09 -27.93
N ARG A 141 35.11 1.88 -27.48
CA ARG A 141 33.93 2.68 -27.89
C ARG A 141 34.01 4.06 -27.27
N LYS A 142 33.90 5.09 -28.10
CA LYS A 142 33.90 6.49 -27.61
C LYS A 142 32.71 6.71 -26.70
N MET A 143 32.97 7.23 -25.51
CA MET A 143 31.95 7.55 -24.50
C MET A 143 30.89 8.53 -25.01
N SER A 144 31.27 9.43 -25.88
CA SER A 144 30.38 10.39 -26.54
C SER A 144 29.24 9.73 -27.34
N ASN A 145 29.48 8.55 -27.91
CA ASN A 145 28.48 7.80 -28.67
C ASN A 145 27.64 6.85 -27.80
N ASN A 146 28.09 6.58 -26.55
CA ASN A 146 27.47 5.65 -25.63
C ASN A 146 27.28 6.29 -24.24
N ILE A 147 26.69 7.47 -24.18
CA ILE A 147 26.48 8.23 -22.94
C ILE A 147 25.39 7.61 -22.05
N PHE A 148 24.52 6.80 -22.62
CA PHE A 148 23.34 6.25 -21.92
C PHE A 148 23.68 5.32 -20.74
N PRO A 149 24.60 4.33 -20.87
CA PRO A 149 24.96 3.44 -19.76
C PRO A 149 25.56 4.17 -18.54
N PRO A 150 26.55 5.08 -18.67
CA PRO A 150 27.06 5.82 -17.50
C PRO A 150 26.03 6.73 -16.87
N LEU A 151 25.11 7.33 -17.67
CA LEU A 151 24.03 8.13 -17.15
C LEU A 151 23.06 7.28 -16.30
N LEU A 152 22.69 6.09 -16.78
CA LEU A 152 21.86 5.15 -16.02
C LEU A 152 22.56 4.69 -14.73
N THR A 153 23.88 4.49 -14.77
CA THR A 153 24.68 4.14 -13.59
C THR A 153 24.51 5.18 -12.49
N VAL A 154 24.75 6.45 -12.82
CA VAL A 154 24.63 7.56 -11.86
C VAL A 154 23.19 7.68 -11.36
N PHE A 155 22.22 7.60 -12.26
CA PHE A 155 20.80 7.69 -11.93
C PHE A 155 20.38 6.62 -10.92
N PHE A 156 20.69 5.34 -11.19
CA PHE A 156 20.30 4.25 -10.29
C PHE A 156 21.05 4.28 -8.96
N ILE A 157 22.33 4.67 -8.94
CA ILE A 157 23.08 4.81 -7.70
C ILE A 157 22.49 5.92 -6.82
N ILE A 158 22.18 7.09 -7.39
CA ILE A 158 21.59 8.20 -6.64
C ILE A 158 20.22 7.78 -6.07
N ILE A 159 19.34 7.19 -6.88
CA ILE A 159 18.03 6.73 -6.40
C ILE A 159 18.18 5.66 -5.32
N GLY A 160 19.08 4.69 -5.51
CA GLY A 160 19.34 3.64 -4.54
C GLY A 160 19.80 4.18 -3.19
N MET A 161 20.74 5.14 -3.19
CA MET A 161 21.21 5.81 -1.97
C MET A 161 20.10 6.63 -1.31
N LEU A 162 19.31 7.40 -2.06
CA LEU A 162 18.20 8.18 -1.52
C LEU A 162 17.17 7.28 -0.84
N LEU A 163 16.75 6.20 -1.49
CA LEU A 163 15.80 5.24 -0.92
C LEU A 163 16.33 4.61 0.37
N PHE A 164 17.63 4.27 0.40
CA PHE A 164 18.24 3.70 1.59
C PHE A 164 18.27 4.70 2.75
N ILE A 165 18.67 5.94 2.49
CA ILE A 165 18.68 7.03 3.49
C ILE A 165 17.27 7.30 4.01
N PHE A 166 16.28 7.39 3.13
CA PHE A 166 14.87 7.56 3.54
C PHE A 166 14.38 6.37 4.37
N GLY A 167 14.81 5.16 4.05
CA GLY A 167 14.52 3.98 4.85
C GLY A 167 15.05 4.08 6.28
N LEU A 168 16.32 4.50 6.44
CA LEU A 168 16.93 4.74 7.76
C LEU A 168 16.23 5.86 8.53
N MET A 169 15.97 6.98 7.88
CA MET A 169 15.26 8.10 8.51
C MET A 169 13.87 7.68 8.98
N SER A 170 13.13 6.94 8.15
CA SER A 170 11.80 6.45 8.51
C SER A 170 11.85 5.50 9.71
N GLU A 171 12.86 4.65 9.80
CA GLU A 171 13.02 3.73 10.93
C GLU A 171 13.35 4.48 12.24
N ILE A 172 14.19 5.51 12.16
CA ILE A 172 14.49 6.38 13.31
C ILE A 172 13.21 7.09 13.77
N LEU A 173 12.43 7.65 12.84
CA LEU A 173 11.16 8.31 13.15
C LEU A 173 10.18 7.38 13.84
N VAL A 174 10.04 6.13 13.36
CA VAL A 174 9.16 5.14 13.97
C VAL A 174 9.64 4.79 15.38
N LYS A 175 10.93 4.55 15.58
CA LYS A 175 11.50 4.27 16.91
C LYS A 175 11.31 5.44 17.87
N THR A 176 11.52 6.66 17.41
CA THR A 176 11.31 7.88 18.21
C THR A 176 9.84 8.04 18.60
N TYR A 177 8.92 7.81 17.66
CA TYR A 177 7.48 7.89 17.91
C TYR A 177 7.04 6.90 19.00
N TYR A 178 7.40 5.63 18.90
CA TYR A 178 7.07 4.62 19.90
C TYR A 178 7.85 4.77 21.20
N GLY A 179 9.01 5.42 21.20
CA GLY A 179 9.76 5.74 22.41
C GLY A 179 9.16 6.87 23.25
N ILE A 180 8.45 7.79 22.62
CA ILE A 180 7.79 8.92 23.29
C ILE A 180 6.36 8.55 23.72
N HIS A 181 5.65 7.77 22.92
CA HIS A 181 4.27 7.35 23.20
C HIS A 181 4.28 5.96 23.87
N VAL A 182 3.60 5.86 25.00
CA VAL A 182 3.43 4.60 25.75
C VAL A 182 2.53 3.59 24.99
N ASP A 183 1.99 4.00 23.84
CA ASP A 183 1.17 3.13 22.99
C ASP A 183 2.01 2.00 22.43
N SER A 184 1.83 0.80 23.01
CA SER A 184 2.43 -0.41 22.49
C SER A 184 1.91 -0.70 21.07
N SER A 185 2.80 -1.16 20.18
CA SER A 185 2.44 -1.59 18.83
C SER A 185 1.52 -2.83 18.81
N TYR A 186 1.23 -3.39 19.96
CA TYR A 186 0.37 -4.55 20.16
C TYR A 186 -0.52 -4.36 21.39
N SER A 187 -1.71 -4.94 21.37
CA SER A 187 -2.58 -5.04 22.53
C SER A 187 -2.59 -6.46 23.05
N VAL A 188 -2.36 -6.64 24.34
CA VAL A 188 -2.47 -7.96 25.01
C VAL A 188 -3.92 -8.13 25.41
N LYS A 189 -4.53 -9.26 25.02
CA LYS A 189 -5.84 -9.66 25.51
C LYS A 189 -5.60 -10.24 26.91
N GLU A 190 -6.13 -9.60 27.93
CA GLU A 190 -6.21 -10.23 29.25
C GLU A 190 -7.05 -11.51 29.16
N ILE A 191 -6.52 -12.59 29.71
CA ILE A 191 -7.12 -13.94 29.68
C ILE A 191 -8.06 -14.06 30.89
#